data_f39a50b0791274bde6101da019b1313d
#
_entry.id   f39a50b0791274bde6101da019b1313d
#
_cell.length_a   1.000
_cell.length_b   1.000
_cell.length_c   1.000
_cell.angle_alpha   90.00
_cell.angle_beta   90.00
_cell.angle_gamma   90.00
#
_symmetry.space_group_name_H-M   'P 1'
#
loop_
_entity.id
_entity.type
_entity.pdbx_description
1 polymer ?
#
loop_
_entity_poly.entity_id
_entity_poly.type
_entity_poly.pdbx_seq_one_letter_code
_entity_poly.pdbx_strand_id
1 'polypeptide(L)'
;MRNSIFHLVTGTAVAIALSASSAYAQKKYDTGATDTEIKIGQTVPFSGPASAYATIGKAQAAYFNMINAQGGVNGRKINLIQYDDAYSPPKAVEQVRKLVESD
;
A
#
# COMPACT_ATOMS: atom_id res chain seq x y z
N MET A 1 38.03 -35.61 -64.99
CA MET A 1 37.95 -34.26 -64.42
C MET A 1 36.59 -34.11 -63.84
N ARG A 2 36.46 -34.17 -62.52
CA ARG A 2 35.16 -34.07 -61.84
C ARG A 2 35.20 -32.89 -60.89
N ASN A 3 34.52 -31.83 -61.25
CA ASN A 3 34.38 -30.66 -60.38
C ASN A 3 33.31 -30.96 -59.31
N SER A 4 33.79 -31.12 -58.09
CA SER A 4 32.87 -31.19 -56.95
C SER A 4 32.62 -29.79 -56.47
N ILE A 5 31.41 -29.33 -56.68
CA ILE A 5 30.92 -28.06 -56.15
C ILE A 5 30.41 -28.34 -54.74
N PHE A 6 31.17 -27.88 -53.76
CA PHE A 6 30.69 -27.85 -52.33
C PHE A 6 29.75 -26.69 -52.19
N HIS A 7 28.45 -26.98 -52.04
CA HIS A 7 27.49 -26.00 -51.61
C HIS A 7 27.58 -25.86 -50.10
N LEU A 8 28.19 -24.77 -49.67
CA LEU A 8 28.18 -24.35 -48.27
C LEU A 8 26.82 -23.79 -47.97
N VAL A 9 25.98 -24.57 -47.31
CA VAL A 9 24.66 -24.07 -46.82
C VAL A 9 24.94 -23.39 -45.50
N THR A 10 24.98 -22.06 -45.55
CA THR A 10 25.06 -21.22 -44.36
C THR A 10 23.69 -21.16 -43.73
N GLY A 11 23.47 -22.01 -42.75
CA GLY A 11 22.25 -21.96 -41.93
C GLY A 11 22.29 -20.72 -41.00
N THR A 12 21.51 -19.72 -41.39
CA THR A 12 21.28 -18.56 -40.53
C THR A 12 20.33 -18.99 -39.40
N ALA A 13 20.90 -19.29 -38.25
CA ALA A 13 20.12 -19.51 -37.04
C ALA A 13 19.54 -18.13 -36.57
N VAL A 14 18.29 -17.88 -36.89
CA VAL A 14 17.56 -16.76 -36.31
C VAL A 14 17.24 -17.13 -34.88
N ALA A 15 18.05 -16.64 -33.96
CA ALA A 15 17.76 -16.67 -32.53
C ALA A 15 16.61 -15.70 -32.25
N ILE A 16 15.40 -16.23 -32.21
CA ILE A 16 14.25 -15.50 -31.67
C ILE A 16 14.46 -15.44 -30.16
N ALA A 17 15.03 -14.33 -29.71
CA ALA A 17 15.03 -13.98 -28.30
C ALA A 17 13.56 -13.67 -27.91
N LEU A 18 12.89 -14.66 -27.37
CA LEU A 18 11.65 -14.42 -26.61
C LEU A 18 12.05 -13.63 -25.38
N SER A 19 11.99 -12.32 -25.48
CA SER A 19 11.95 -11.43 -24.33
C SER A 19 10.63 -11.71 -23.62
N ALA A 20 10.67 -12.64 -22.66
CA ALA A 20 9.61 -12.80 -21.70
C ALA A 20 9.58 -11.51 -20.87
N SER A 21 8.86 -10.52 -21.37
CA SER A 21 8.44 -9.38 -20.57
C SER A 21 7.59 -9.96 -19.45
N SER A 22 8.19 -10.15 -18.28
CA SER A 22 7.46 -10.41 -17.05
C SER A 22 6.53 -9.21 -16.88
N ALA A 23 5.31 -9.35 -17.36
CA ALA A 23 4.25 -8.43 -17.04
C ALA A 23 4.02 -8.56 -15.53
N TYR A 24 4.76 -7.77 -14.77
CA TYR A 24 4.41 -7.53 -13.38
C TYR A 24 3.02 -6.93 -13.42
N ALA A 25 2.02 -7.74 -13.10
CA ALA A 25 0.67 -7.24 -12.91
C ALA A 25 0.77 -6.14 -11.86
N GLN A 26 0.62 -4.90 -12.30
CA GLN A 26 0.66 -3.74 -11.42
C GLN A 26 -0.47 -3.92 -10.43
N LYS A 27 -0.14 -4.14 -9.17
CA LYS A 27 -1.14 -4.28 -8.11
C LYS A 27 -1.93 -2.98 -8.06
N LYS A 28 -3.22 -3.08 -8.34
CA LYS A 28 -4.12 -1.93 -8.22
C LYS A 28 -4.71 -1.94 -6.81
N TYR A 29 -4.39 -0.93 -6.05
CA TYR A 29 -4.98 -0.70 -4.73
C TYR A 29 -6.05 0.37 -4.81
N ASP A 30 -7.03 0.27 -3.94
CA ASP A 30 -7.97 1.36 -3.67
C ASP A 30 -7.30 2.46 -2.85
N THR A 31 -7.98 3.61 -2.73
CA THR A 31 -7.51 4.75 -1.93
C THR A 31 -7.15 4.31 -0.51
N GLY A 32 -6.05 4.81 0.00
CA GLY A 32 -5.56 4.49 1.35
C GLY A 32 -4.64 3.27 1.44
N ALA A 33 -4.38 2.56 0.34
CA ALA A 33 -3.44 1.44 0.32
C ALA A 33 -2.40 1.59 -0.79
N THR A 34 -1.17 1.20 -0.49
CA THR A 34 -0.05 1.13 -1.43
C THR A 34 0.77 -0.13 -1.17
N ASP A 35 1.84 -0.34 -1.93
CA ASP A 35 2.77 -1.44 -1.67
C ASP A 35 3.50 -1.32 -0.33
N THR A 36 3.59 -0.12 0.24
CA THR A 36 4.40 0.18 1.43
C THR A 36 3.63 0.73 2.61
N GLU A 37 2.37 1.11 2.42
CA GLU A 37 1.56 1.76 3.44
C GLU A 37 0.09 1.34 3.36
N ILE A 38 -0.55 1.30 4.53
CA ILE A 38 -2.01 1.20 4.68
C ILE A 38 -2.44 2.34 5.61
N LYS A 39 -3.35 3.19 5.15
CA LYS A 39 -3.99 4.22 5.96
C LYS A 39 -5.17 3.63 6.71
N ILE A 40 -5.27 3.94 7.99
CA ILE A 40 -6.42 3.60 8.84
C ILE A 40 -6.88 4.89 9.49
N GLY A 41 -8.13 5.28 9.23
CA GLY A 41 -8.75 6.44 9.83
C GLY A 41 -9.66 6.07 11.00
N GLN A 42 -9.64 6.85 12.07
CA GLN A 42 -10.61 6.73 13.15
C GLN A 42 -10.91 8.07 13.83
N THR A 43 -12.04 8.15 14.47
CA THR A 43 -12.36 9.25 15.37
C THR A 43 -12.19 8.81 16.83
N VAL A 44 -11.76 9.73 17.68
CA VAL A 44 -11.48 9.48 19.09
C VAL A 44 -11.87 10.73 19.88
N PRO A 45 -12.51 10.61 21.05
CA PRO A 45 -12.82 11.77 21.87
C PRO A 45 -11.55 12.23 22.65
N PHE A 46 -10.65 12.94 21.96
CA PHE A 46 -9.48 13.54 22.60
C PHE A 46 -9.82 14.71 23.51
N SER A 47 -10.96 15.33 23.27
CA SER A 47 -11.51 16.42 24.10
C SER A 47 -12.98 16.16 24.47
N GLY A 48 -13.56 17.07 25.28
CA GLY A 48 -14.96 16.98 25.68
C GLY A 48 -15.22 16.03 26.86
N PRO A 49 -16.50 15.70 27.13
CA PRO A 49 -16.91 15.01 28.34
C PRO A 49 -16.40 13.57 28.43
N ALA A 50 -16.07 12.95 27.32
CA ALA A 50 -15.55 11.58 27.25
C ALA A 50 -14.04 11.51 27.00
N SER A 51 -13.29 12.58 27.26
CA SER A 51 -11.84 12.66 27.00
C SER A 51 -11.00 11.63 27.77
N ALA A 52 -11.54 11.01 28.81
CA ALA A 52 -10.89 9.88 29.46
C ALA A 52 -10.64 8.70 28.51
N TYR A 53 -11.49 8.52 27.51
CA TYR A 53 -11.34 7.47 26.47
C TYR A 53 -10.25 7.79 25.44
N ALA A 54 -9.69 8.99 25.44
CA ALA A 54 -8.53 9.32 24.60
C ALA A 54 -7.35 8.37 24.80
N THR A 55 -7.25 7.78 25.99
CA THR A 55 -6.21 6.77 26.30
C THR A 55 -6.26 5.58 25.34
N ILE A 56 -7.44 5.18 24.87
CA ILE A 56 -7.60 4.09 23.89
C ILE A 56 -6.92 4.47 22.57
N GLY A 57 -7.22 5.65 22.03
CA GLY A 57 -6.60 6.13 20.80
C GLY A 57 -5.09 6.29 20.91
N LYS A 58 -4.60 6.77 22.05
CA LYS A 58 -3.16 6.88 22.32
C LYS A 58 -2.47 5.51 22.38
N ALA A 59 -3.11 4.52 23.01
CA ALA A 59 -2.59 3.16 23.08
C ALA A 59 -2.53 2.52 21.71
N GLN A 60 -3.55 2.70 20.86
CA GLN A 60 -3.57 2.22 19.49
C GLN A 60 -2.44 2.85 18.65
N ALA A 61 -2.24 4.16 18.76
CA ALA A 61 -1.16 4.85 18.07
C ALA A 61 0.22 4.32 18.49
N ALA A 62 0.44 4.12 19.80
CA ALA A 62 1.67 3.56 20.33
C ALA A 62 1.91 2.12 19.82
N TYR A 63 0.86 1.30 19.78
CA TYR A 63 0.95 -0.06 19.27
C TYR A 63 1.32 -0.10 17.79
N PHE A 64 0.66 0.68 16.93
CA PHE A 64 1.00 0.73 15.51
C PHE A 64 2.39 1.31 15.25
N ASN A 65 2.84 2.27 16.06
CA ASN A 65 4.22 2.76 16.00
C ASN A 65 5.23 1.65 16.31
N MET A 66 4.94 0.82 17.30
CA MET A 66 5.77 -0.35 17.63
C MET A 66 5.79 -1.36 16.47
N ILE A 67 4.64 -1.69 15.89
CA ILE A 67 4.55 -2.59 14.74
C ILE A 67 5.33 -2.03 13.55
N ASN A 68 5.19 -0.74 13.27
CA ASN A 68 5.91 -0.06 12.19
C ASN A 68 7.43 -0.08 12.39
N ALA A 69 7.89 0.06 13.63
CA ALA A 69 9.31 -0.03 13.97
C ALA A 69 9.89 -1.43 13.73
N GLN A 70 9.05 -2.46 13.78
CA GLN A 70 9.40 -3.85 13.49
C GLN A 70 9.28 -4.22 12.00
N GLY A 71 8.99 -3.26 11.13
CA GLY A 71 8.84 -3.46 9.69
C GLY A 71 7.40 -3.45 9.16
N GLY A 72 6.42 -3.20 10.01
CA GLY A 72 5.01 -3.15 9.63
C GLY A 72 4.37 -4.52 9.48
N VAL A 73 3.29 -4.58 8.70
CA VAL A 73 2.54 -5.81 8.43
C VAL A 73 2.72 -6.19 6.96
N ASN A 74 3.32 -7.35 6.70
CA ASN A 74 3.62 -7.80 5.32
C ASN A 74 4.39 -6.75 4.50
N GLY A 75 5.36 -6.08 5.11
CA GLY A 75 6.17 -5.05 4.47
C GLY A 75 5.48 -3.69 4.33
N ARG A 76 4.28 -3.51 4.88
CA ARG A 76 3.54 -2.24 4.85
C ARG A 76 3.50 -1.61 6.21
N LYS A 77 3.72 -0.32 6.26
CA LYS A 77 3.52 0.47 7.50
C LYS A 77 2.06 0.87 7.64
N ILE A 78 1.60 0.92 8.87
CA ILE A 78 0.26 1.40 9.20
C ILE A 78 0.37 2.90 9.48
N ASN A 79 -0.35 3.70 8.71
CA ASN A 79 -0.52 5.12 8.93
C ASN A 79 -1.86 5.35 9.60
N LEU A 80 -1.84 5.52 10.92
CA LEU A 80 -3.04 5.76 11.73
C LEU A 80 -3.35 7.26 11.76
N ILE A 81 -4.48 7.64 11.19
CA ILE A 81 -5.00 9.02 11.17
C ILE A 81 -6.11 9.10 12.21
N GLN A 82 -5.95 9.96 13.21
CA GLN A 82 -6.91 10.11 14.30
C GLN A 82 -7.42 11.54 14.37
N TYR A 83 -8.74 11.71 14.38
CA TYR A 83 -9.39 12.99 14.55
C TYR A 83 -10.22 13.03 15.83
N ASP A 84 -10.21 14.20 16.49
CA ASP A 84 -11.00 14.46 17.69
C ASP A 84 -12.47 14.68 17.34
N ASP A 85 -13.36 13.85 17.85
CA ASP A 85 -14.79 14.01 17.71
C ASP A 85 -15.45 14.67 18.93
N ALA A 86 -14.70 14.94 19.99
CA ALA A 86 -15.18 15.51 21.26
C ALA A 86 -16.39 14.76 21.85
N TYR A 87 -16.60 13.50 21.48
CA TYR A 87 -17.79 12.70 21.80
C TYR A 87 -19.09 13.34 21.31
N SER A 88 -19.05 14.03 20.18
CA SER A 88 -20.16 14.73 19.56
C SER A 88 -20.55 14.03 18.26
N PRO A 89 -21.78 13.49 18.14
CA PRO A 89 -22.20 12.83 16.90
C PRO A 89 -22.06 13.68 15.63
N PRO A 90 -22.46 14.97 15.62
CA PRO A 90 -22.26 15.82 14.45
C PRO A 90 -20.77 15.97 14.08
N LYS A 91 -19.90 16.14 15.07
CA LYS A 91 -18.45 16.26 14.83
C LYS A 91 -17.84 14.94 14.36
N ALA A 92 -18.31 13.81 14.89
CA ALA A 92 -17.87 12.50 14.42
C ALA A 92 -18.20 12.31 12.93
N VAL A 93 -19.39 12.68 12.48
CA VAL A 93 -19.78 12.64 11.06
C VAL A 93 -18.87 13.51 10.21
N GLU A 94 -18.56 14.74 10.65
CA GLU A 94 -17.65 15.64 9.97
C GLU A 94 -16.25 15.03 9.82
N GLN A 95 -15.70 14.49 10.90
CA GLN A 95 -14.36 13.91 10.89
C GLN A 95 -14.27 12.63 10.05
N VAL A 96 -15.29 11.76 10.09
CA VAL A 96 -15.36 10.57 9.24
C VAL A 96 -15.44 10.97 7.76
N ARG A 97 -16.23 11.97 7.42
CA ARG A 97 -16.29 12.47 6.04
C ARG A 97 -14.91 12.95 5.58
N LYS A 98 -14.19 13.69 6.41
CA LYS A 98 -12.84 14.15 6.11
C LYS A 98 -11.88 12.98 5.86
N LEU A 99 -11.92 11.93 6.71
CA LEU A 99 -11.11 10.72 6.54
C LEU A 99 -11.38 10.00 5.21
N VAL A 100 -12.62 10.03 4.73
CA VAL A 100 -13.02 9.32 3.50
C VAL A 100 -12.78 10.15 2.25
N GLU A 101 -12.98 11.46 2.32
CA GLU A 101 -12.96 12.34 1.15
C GLU A 101 -11.62 13.04 0.92
N SER A 102 -10.78 13.18 1.95
CA SER A 102 -9.58 14.02 1.88
C SER A 102 -8.26 13.31 2.26
N ASP A 103 -8.30 12.24 3.05
CA ASP A 103 -7.10 11.56 3.57
C ASP A 103 -6.91 10.19 2.94
#